data_698028b290e8d9f1f093a1782771998d
#
_entry.id   698028b290e8d9f1f093a1782771998d
#
_cell.length_a   1.000
_cell.length_b   1.000
_cell.length_c   1.000
_cell.angle_alpha   90.00
_cell.angle_beta   90.00
_cell.angle_gamma   90.00
#
_symmetry.space_group_name_H-M   'P 1'
#
loop_
_entity.id
_entity.type
_entity.pdbx_description
1 polymer ?
#
loop_
_entity_poly.entity_id
_entity_poly.type
_entity_poly.pdbx_seq_one_letter_code
_entity_poly.pdbx_strand_id
1 'polypeptide(L)'
;MRKLARRALPPFLAFCAIVFIYAAVHLALGTQPFAHSNYDSYTLQALAWREGRVSLGQDYPHLELAVYEGDWYVSFPPVPTLVQLPLTFLFGRETPDGLLVKLYVFAAFFVLYDYFRRTRRLRPWAASLWALFLVFASDMVSVSLDGGVWYQAQTLNFLLLVSAFAAMARKRPTLSCLFYALAVGCRPFTVLFGPVLLMMYLKQKKRPRLWPGLAAGLCVAACYAAYNYARFGNIFEFGHNYLPEFTRVETGQFSLAYVAGNVKTFLFGLPFSVQNGAWTLNKFGFSMFLCNPATWMAAAWLAEAAVRRQSRPQQLLVWLLMLLHLFCLLLHKSFGGFQFGARYTLELIPYAAAMLHFCPRRAPRAWEAAVFSLVLIFNAVGAYLLNC
;
A
#
# COMPACT_ATOMS: atom_id res chain seq x y z
N MET A 1 36.08 11.90 2.08
CA MET A 1 35.24 11.80 0.87
C MET A 1 35.01 10.35 0.42
N ARG A 2 36.01 9.51 0.14
CA ARG A 2 35.81 8.13 -0.39
C ARG A 2 34.92 7.20 0.47
N LYS A 3 34.96 7.30 1.83
CA LYS A 3 34.07 6.49 2.71
C LYS A 3 32.60 6.96 2.65
N LEU A 4 32.34 8.25 2.48
CA LEU A 4 31.00 8.81 2.36
C LEU A 4 30.37 8.41 1.02
N ALA A 5 31.11 8.55 -0.08
CA ALA A 5 30.69 8.14 -1.40
C ALA A 5 30.33 6.64 -1.46
N ARG A 6 31.16 5.76 -0.86
CA ARG A 6 30.89 4.31 -0.78
C ARG A 6 29.61 3.96 0.02
N ARG A 7 29.17 4.84 0.92
CA ARG A 7 27.92 4.64 1.69
C ARG A 7 26.68 5.19 0.98
N ALA A 8 26.82 6.28 0.22
CA ALA A 8 25.73 6.92 -0.49
C ALA A 8 25.43 6.30 -1.86
N LEU A 9 26.43 5.69 -2.51
CA LEU A 9 26.29 5.13 -3.85
C LEU A 9 25.20 4.04 -3.96
N PRO A 10 25.09 3.03 -3.06
CA PRO A 10 24.07 1.99 -3.22
C PRO A 10 22.62 2.50 -3.16
N PRO A 11 22.19 3.32 -2.18
CA PRO A 11 20.84 3.86 -2.17
C PRO A 11 20.59 4.83 -3.33
N PHE A 12 21.61 5.56 -3.79
CA PHE A 12 21.51 6.41 -4.97
C PHE A 12 21.26 5.59 -6.25
N LEU A 13 22.00 4.50 -6.47
CA LEU A 13 21.78 3.63 -7.63
C LEU A 13 20.42 2.95 -7.59
N ALA A 14 19.96 2.49 -6.41
CA ALA A 14 18.62 1.92 -6.27
C ALA A 14 17.52 2.96 -6.54
N PHE A 15 17.69 4.19 -6.08
CA PHE A 15 16.79 5.31 -6.39
C PHE A 15 16.80 5.63 -7.89
N CYS A 16 17.97 5.71 -8.52
CA CYS A 16 18.07 5.90 -9.97
C CYS A 16 17.38 4.78 -10.75
N ALA A 17 17.44 3.53 -10.29
CA ALA A 17 16.72 2.44 -10.94
C ALA A 17 15.19 2.63 -10.88
N ILE A 18 14.63 3.09 -9.74
CA ILE A 18 13.20 3.42 -9.64
C ILE A 18 12.83 4.56 -10.61
N VAL A 19 13.62 5.65 -10.61
CA VAL A 19 13.40 6.78 -11.51
C VAL A 19 13.49 6.37 -12.97
N PHE A 20 14.48 5.55 -13.33
CA PHE A 20 14.65 5.02 -14.68
C PHE A 20 13.43 4.20 -15.15
N ILE A 21 12.90 3.32 -14.29
CA ILE A 21 11.72 2.51 -14.63
C ILE A 21 10.51 3.42 -14.87
N TYR A 22 10.26 4.40 -14.01
CA TYR A 22 9.18 5.37 -14.24
C TYR A 22 9.36 6.12 -15.55
N ALA A 23 10.57 6.64 -15.79
CA ALA A 23 10.86 7.37 -17.03
C ALA A 23 10.66 6.48 -18.27
N ALA A 24 11.16 5.24 -18.23
CA ALA A 24 11.03 4.31 -19.35
C ALA A 24 9.56 3.95 -19.64
N VAL A 25 8.76 3.67 -18.61
CA VAL A 25 7.34 3.33 -18.77
C VAL A 25 6.54 4.54 -19.26
N HIS A 26 6.72 5.72 -18.68
CA HIS A 26 6.03 6.94 -19.12
C HIS A 26 6.41 7.34 -20.56
N LEU A 27 7.70 7.22 -20.91
CA LEU A 27 8.17 7.47 -22.28
C LEU A 27 7.53 6.49 -23.27
N ALA A 28 7.48 5.20 -22.93
CA ALA A 28 6.88 4.18 -23.78
C ALA A 28 5.36 4.38 -23.96
N LEU A 29 4.66 4.88 -22.93
CA LEU A 29 3.23 5.18 -22.97
C LEU A 29 2.91 6.57 -23.56
N GLY A 30 3.89 7.43 -23.79
CA GLY A 30 3.68 8.83 -24.18
C GLY A 30 2.96 9.66 -23.12
N THR A 31 3.03 9.27 -21.83
CA THR A 31 2.33 9.93 -20.72
C THR A 31 3.26 10.83 -19.91
N GLN A 32 2.68 11.84 -19.25
CA GLN A 32 3.45 12.73 -18.38
C GLN A 32 3.52 12.18 -16.95
N PRO A 33 4.73 12.03 -16.36
CA PRO A 33 4.89 11.37 -15.05
C PRO A 33 4.30 12.15 -13.87
N PHE A 34 4.00 13.43 -14.04
CA PHE A 34 3.53 14.32 -12.97
C PHE A 34 2.13 14.87 -13.24
N ALA A 35 1.43 14.32 -14.22
CA ALA A 35 0.11 14.79 -14.60
C ALA A 35 -0.89 14.65 -13.45
N HIS A 36 -1.87 15.54 -13.46
CA HIS A 36 -3.10 15.40 -12.70
C HIS A 36 -3.90 14.20 -13.22
N SER A 37 -4.56 13.49 -12.32
CA SER A 37 -5.43 12.36 -12.66
C SER A 37 -6.89 12.79 -12.77
N ASN A 38 -7.59 12.29 -13.77
CA ASN A 38 -9.04 12.51 -13.87
C ASN A 38 -9.83 11.82 -12.73
N TYR A 39 -9.25 10.82 -12.06
CA TYR A 39 -9.85 10.16 -10.89
C TYR A 39 -9.50 10.90 -9.60
N ASP A 40 -9.83 12.20 -9.55
CA ASP A 40 -9.37 13.22 -8.62
C ASP A 40 -10.24 13.38 -7.37
N SER A 41 -10.96 12.33 -6.94
CA SER A 41 -11.91 12.39 -5.81
C SER A 41 -11.34 13.06 -4.56
N TYR A 42 -10.08 12.83 -4.19
CA TYR A 42 -9.46 13.46 -3.02
C TYR A 42 -9.21 14.96 -3.20
N THR A 43 -8.89 15.38 -4.42
CA THR A 43 -8.73 16.82 -4.76
C THR A 43 -10.08 17.52 -4.69
N LEU A 44 -11.13 16.93 -5.26
CA LEU A 44 -12.49 17.47 -5.18
C LEU A 44 -12.99 17.55 -3.72
N GLN A 45 -12.72 16.51 -2.92
CA GLN A 45 -13.05 16.53 -1.49
C GLN A 45 -12.27 17.63 -0.75
N ALA A 46 -11.00 17.86 -1.07
CA ALA A 46 -10.21 18.93 -0.47
C ALA A 46 -10.76 20.32 -0.84
N LEU A 47 -11.20 20.50 -2.07
CA LEU A 47 -11.87 21.74 -2.51
C LEU A 47 -13.21 21.95 -1.78
N ALA A 48 -14.02 20.90 -1.63
CA ALA A 48 -15.26 20.96 -0.85
C ALA A 48 -14.98 21.33 0.63
N TRP A 49 -13.94 20.78 1.24
CA TRP A 49 -13.54 21.13 2.61
C TRP A 49 -13.11 22.60 2.75
N ARG A 50 -12.48 23.19 1.74
CA ARG A 50 -12.15 24.62 1.73
C ARG A 50 -13.40 25.51 1.75
N GLU A 51 -14.51 24.99 1.22
CA GLU A 51 -15.82 25.65 1.21
C GLU A 51 -16.67 25.30 2.44
N GLY A 52 -16.14 24.55 3.40
CA GLY A 52 -16.84 24.08 4.60
C GLY A 52 -17.87 22.97 4.35
N ARG A 53 -17.82 22.31 3.17
CA ARG A 53 -18.72 21.22 2.79
C ARG A 53 -18.06 19.86 2.99
N VAL A 54 -18.83 18.86 3.38
CA VAL A 54 -18.40 17.45 3.48
C VAL A 54 -18.85 16.61 2.28
N SER A 55 -19.85 17.09 1.53
CA SER A 55 -20.31 16.53 0.26
C SER A 55 -19.68 17.25 -0.93
N LEU A 56 -19.73 16.63 -2.12
CA LEU A 56 -19.26 17.25 -3.36
C LEU A 56 -20.31 18.20 -3.96
N GLY A 57 -21.60 18.08 -3.56
CA GLY A 57 -22.69 18.93 -4.01
C GLY A 57 -23.14 18.66 -5.46
N GLN A 58 -22.48 17.79 -6.19
CA GLN A 58 -22.84 17.38 -7.55
C GLN A 58 -22.29 16.00 -7.89
N ASP A 59 -22.89 15.35 -8.88
CA ASP A 59 -22.39 14.10 -9.44
C ASP A 59 -21.18 14.31 -10.37
N TYR A 60 -20.29 13.34 -10.32
CA TYR A 60 -19.18 13.18 -11.25
C TYR A 60 -19.24 11.73 -11.80
N PRO A 61 -19.94 11.48 -12.93
CA PRO A 61 -20.29 10.12 -13.38
C PRO A 61 -19.12 9.18 -13.64
N HIS A 62 -17.90 9.72 -13.79
CA HIS A 62 -16.66 8.95 -13.97
C HIS A 62 -15.98 8.56 -12.66
N LEU A 63 -16.48 9.04 -11.51
CA LEU A 63 -15.93 8.76 -10.18
C LEU A 63 -16.80 7.76 -9.41
N GLU A 64 -16.18 7.00 -8.53
CA GLU A 64 -16.85 6.11 -7.58
C GLU A 64 -17.33 6.92 -6.37
N LEU A 65 -18.53 7.48 -6.46
CA LEU A 65 -19.11 8.30 -5.39
C LEU A 65 -20.20 7.54 -4.62
N ALA A 66 -20.17 7.70 -3.30
CA ALA A 66 -21.25 7.27 -2.43
C ALA A 66 -22.46 8.21 -2.61
N VAL A 67 -23.65 7.65 -2.78
CA VAL A 67 -24.89 8.39 -2.84
C VAL A 67 -25.66 8.18 -1.54
N TYR A 68 -25.85 9.26 -0.78
CA TYR A 68 -26.54 9.21 0.50
C TYR A 68 -27.41 10.46 0.69
N GLU A 69 -28.71 10.24 0.97
CA GLU A 69 -29.73 11.31 1.17
C GLU A 69 -29.78 12.34 0.02
N GLY A 70 -29.52 11.88 -1.22
CA GLY A 70 -29.59 12.73 -2.41
C GLY A 70 -28.34 13.58 -2.69
N ASP A 71 -27.25 13.37 -1.94
CA ASP A 71 -25.98 14.05 -2.14
C ASP A 71 -24.84 13.05 -2.45
N TRP A 72 -23.71 13.56 -2.96
CA TRP A 72 -22.56 12.78 -3.42
C TRP A 72 -21.35 12.97 -2.51
N TYR A 73 -20.76 11.85 -2.10
CA TYR A 73 -19.63 11.85 -1.18
C TYR A 73 -18.49 11.00 -1.74
N VAL A 74 -17.26 11.37 -1.42
CA VAL A 74 -16.11 10.50 -1.65
C VAL A 74 -16.22 9.28 -0.75
N SER A 75 -16.29 8.09 -1.34
CA SER A 75 -16.49 6.81 -0.65
C SER A 75 -15.24 6.27 0.04
N PHE A 76 -14.09 6.93 -0.14
CA PHE A 76 -12.80 6.49 0.38
C PHE A 76 -12.46 7.18 1.71
N PRO A 77 -11.64 6.52 2.58
CA PRO A 77 -11.17 7.14 3.83
C PRO A 77 -10.39 8.43 3.58
N PRO A 78 -10.44 9.43 4.51
CA PRO A 78 -10.12 10.81 4.21
C PRO A 78 -8.63 11.21 4.28
N VAL A 79 -7.71 10.33 4.70
CA VAL A 79 -6.31 10.74 4.94
C VAL A 79 -5.59 11.25 3.70
N PRO A 80 -5.76 10.69 2.49
CA PRO A 80 -5.16 11.29 1.31
C PRO A 80 -5.63 12.70 1.02
N THR A 81 -6.88 13.04 1.34
CA THR A 81 -7.43 14.40 1.22
C THR A 81 -6.67 15.41 2.08
N LEU A 82 -6.19 15.00 3.27
CA LEU A 82 -5.36 15.87 4.13
C LEU A 82 -4.06 16.29 3.45
N VAL A 83 -3.50 15.44 2.58
CA VAL A 83 -2.31 15.78 1.79
C VAL A 83 -2.68 16.67 0.61
N GLN A 84 -3.81 16.43 -0.03
CA GLN A 84 -4.30 17.25 -1.14
C GLN A 84 -4.70 18.66 -0.69
N LEU A 85 -5.28 18.81 0.50
CA LEU A 85 -5.82 20.08 0.98
C LEU A 85 -4.82 21.27 0.87
N PRO A 86 -3.60 21.21 1.38
CA PRO A 86 -2.64 22.31 1.20
C PRO A 86 -2.25 22.53 -0.26
N LEU A 87 -2.25 21.50 -1.10
CA LEU A 87 -1.88 21.60 -2.50
C LEU A 87 -2.96 22.30 -3.32
N THR A 88 -4.24 22.15 -2.95
CA THR A 88 -5.33 22.85 -3.65
C THR A 88 -5.26 24.38 -3.48
N PHE A 89 -4.56 24.92 -2.48
CA PHE A 89 -4.30 26.36 -2.36
C PHE A 89 -3.28 26.87 -3.39
N LEU A 90 -2.38 25.98 -3.87
CA LEU A 90 -1.35 26.31 -4.85
C LEU A 90 -1.76 25.97 -6.29
N PHE A 91 -2.42 24.83 -6.48
CA PHE A 91 -2.71 24.26 -7.80
C PHE A 91 -4.21 24.22 -8.13
N GLY A 92 -5.08 24.62 -7.20
CA GLY A 92 -6.53 24.49 -7.40
C GLY A 92 -6.91 23.02 -7.61
N ARG A 93 -7.64 22.74 -8.69
CA ARG A 93 -8.03 21.39 -9.08
C ARG A 93 -6.85 20.59 -9.71
N GLU A 94 -5.91 21.27 -10.35
CA GLU A 94 -4.80 20.65 -11.08
C GLU A 94 -3.65 20.21 -10.15
N THR A 95 -3.97 19.53 -9.05
CA THR A 95 -2.93 19.01 -8.12
C THR A 95 -2.08 17.96 -8.84
N PRO A 96 -0.75 17.91 -8.61
CA PRO A 96 0.13 16.96 -9.28
C PRO A 96 0.07 15.55 -8.65
N ASP A 97 -1.06 14.88 -8.80
CA ASP A 97 -1.37 13.59 -8.18
C ASP A 97 -0.37 12.51 -8.58
N GLY A 98 0.01 12.48 -9.86
CA GLY A 98 1.01 11.57 -10.39
C GLY A 98 2.39 11.76 -9.75
N LEU A 99 2.76 12.99 -9.38
CA LEU A 99 3.98 13.26 -8.61
C LEU A 99 3.85 12.75 -7.16
N LEU A 100 2.70 12.95 -6.52
CA LEU A 100 2.48 12.56 -5.11
C LEU A 100 2.67 11.07 -4.91
N VAL A 101 2.06 10.22 -5.73
CA VAL A 101 2.20 8.76 -5.59
C VAL A 101 3.65 8.32 -5.73
N LYS A 102 4.42 8.94 -6.62
CA LYS A 102 5.85 8.67 -6.78
C LYS A 102 6.66 9.14 -5.57
N LEU A 103 6.33 10.31 -5.00
CA LEU A 103 6.96 10.80 -3.77
C LEU A 103 6.70 9.87 -2.59
N TYR A 104 5.50 9.28 -2.48
CA TYR A 104 5.21 8.28 -1.44
C TYR A 104 6.06 7.03 -1.60
N VAL A 105 6.26 6.55 -2.83
CA VAL A 105 7.13 5.41 -3.14
C VAL A 105 8.60 5.72 -2.80
N PHE A 106 9.10 6.89 -3.20
CA PHE A 106 10.47 7.32 -2.86
C PHE A 106 10.67 7.43 -1.35
N ALA A 107 9.72 8.04 -0.64
CA ALA A 107 9.77 8.15 0.82
C ALA A 107 9.76 6.76 1.48
N ALA A 108 8.90 5.84 1.04
CA ALA A 108 8.84 4.47 1.54
C ALA A 108 10.18 3.72 1.32
N PHE A 109 10.81 3.89 0.15
CA PHE A 109 12.14 3.35 -0.13
C PHE A 109 13.17 3.86 0.88
N PHE A 110 13.24 5.16 1.12
CA PHE A 110 14.21 5.73 2.06
C PHE A 110 13.91 5.37 3.52
N VAL A 111 12.65 5.23 3.92
CA VAL A 111 12.24 4.75 5.24
C VAL A 111 12.73 3.32 5.48
N LEU A 112 12.50 2.42 4.52
CA LEU A 112 12.95 1.02 4.62
C LEU A 112 14.46 0.90 4.50
N TYR A 113 15.11 1.65 3.60
CA TYR A 113 16.58 1.71 3.52
C TYR A 113 17.19 2.11 4.86
N ASP A 114 16.69 3.19 5.47
CA ASP A 114 17.18 3.69 6.74
C ASP A 114 16.89 2.70 7.89
N TYR A 115 15.73 2.03 7.88
CA TYR A 115 15.42 0.94 8.80
C TYR A 115 16.43 -0.21 8.66
N PHE A 116 16.67 -0.74 7.46
CA PHE A 116 17.62 -1.83 7.24
C PHE A 116 19.06 -1.39 7.56
N ARG A 117 19.42 -0.18 7.21
CA ARG A 117 20.75 0.37 7.41
C ARG A 117 21.07 0.64 8.87
N ARG A 118 20.19 1.31 9.60
CA ARG A 118 20.45 1.78 10.97
C ARG A 118 19.91 0.82 12.03
N THR A 119 18.69 0.32 11.87
CA THR A 119 18.06 -0.55 12.87
C THR A 119 18.54 -2.00 12.72
N ARG A 120 18.57 -2.52 11.49
CA ARG A 120 19.08 -3.85 11.20
C ARG A 120 20.60 -3.90 11.03
N ARG A 121 21.26 -2.74 10.91
CA ARG A 121 22.74 -2.60 10.76
C ARG A 121 23.30 -3.39 9.57
N LEU A 122 22.55 -3.44 8.47
CA LEU A 122 23.03 -4.10 7.25
C LEU A 122 24.05 -3.21 6.51
N ARG A 123 24.86 -3.83 5.65
CA ARG A 123 25.72 -3.08 4.71
C ARG A 123 24.85 -2.25 3.75
N PRO A 124 25.35 -1.11 3.23
CA PRO A 124 24.54 -0.23 2.38
C PRO A 124 23.88 -0.95 1.19
N TRP A 125 24.61 -1.81 0.47
CA TRP A 125 24.05 -2.59 -0.64
C TRP A 125 22.90 -3.51 -0.22
N ALA A 126 23.07 -4.26 0.87
CA ALA A 126 22.02 -5.15 1.37
C ALA A 126 20.78 -4.38 1.83
N ALA A 127 20.97 -3.22 2.45
CA ALA A 127 19.87 -2.34 2.87
C ALA A 127 19.12 -1.76 1.66
N SER A 128 19.87 -1.32 0.61
CA SER A 128 19.27 -0.79 -0.62
C SER A 128 18.48 -1.84 -1.39
N LEU A 129 19.04 -3.06 -1.50
CA LEU A 129 18.36 -4.17 -2.19
C LEU A 129 17.07 -4.56 -1.45
N TRP A 130 17.11 -4.75 -0.11
CA TRP A 130 15.88 -5.06 0.62
C TRP A 130 14.82 -3.95 0.50
N ALA A 131 15.23 -2.68 0.58
CA ALA A 131 14.29 -1.57 0.43
C ALA A 131 13.71 -1.53 -0.99
N LEU A 132 14.54 -1.65 -2.03
CA LEU A 132 14.10 -1.69 -3.42
C LEU A 132 13.12 -2.85 -3.67
N PHE A 133 13.46 -4.04 -3.21
CA PHE A 133 12.66 -5.23 -3.45
C PHE A 133 11.31 -5.17 -2.74
N LEU A 134 11.26 -4.76 -1.46
CA LEU A 134 10.00 -4.67 -0.72
C LEU A 134 9.12 -3.51 -1.19
N VAL A 135 9.68 -2.44 -1.75
CA VAL A 135 8.88 -1.32 -2.23
C VAL A 135 8.49 -1.51 -3.69
N PHE A 136 9.43 -1.87 -4.55
CA PHE A 136 9.25 -1.66 -5.98
C PHE A 136 9.24 -2.94 -6.82
N ALA A 137 9.76 -4.08 -6.32
CA ALA A 137 9.57 -5.37 -7.00
C ALA A 137 8.19 -5.97 -6.67
N SER A 138 7.13 -5.23 -7.00
CA SER A 138 5.73 -5.51 -6.67
C SER A 138 4.80 -4.73 -7.61
N ASP A 139 3.49 -4.92 -7.48
CA ASP A 139 2.46 -4.12 -8.15
C ASP A 139 2.59 -2.61 -7.88
N MET A 140 3.46 -2.20 -6.95
CA MET A 140 3.75 -0.78 -6.69
C MET A 140 4.16 -0.05 -7.96
N VAL A 141 4.80 -0.71 -8.91
CA VAL A 141 5.18 -0.11 -10.21
C VAL A 141 3.94 0.39 -10.94
N SER A 142 2.93 -0.46 -11.14
CA SER A 142 1.71 -0.09 -11.86
C SER A 142 0.83 0.88 -11.07
N VAL A 143 0.69 0.65 -9.75
CA VAL A 143 -0.13 1.48 -8.84
C VAL A 143 0.40 2.90 -8.70
N SER A 144 1.69 3.14 -8.92
CA SER A 144 2.29 4.47 -8.78
C SER A 144 2.56 5.19 -10.11
N LEU A 145 2.05 4.69 -11.23
CA LEU A 145 2.12 5.41 -12.51
C LEU A 145 1.12 6.56 -12.57
N ASP A 146 -0.09 6.36 -12.09
CA ASP A 146 -1.18 7.33 -12.09
C ASP A 146 -1.54 7.77 -10.67
N GLY A 147 -2.05 9.02 -10.52
CA GLY A 147 -2.45 9.62 -9.26
C GLY A 147 -3.91 9.40 -8.87
N GLY A 148 -4.61 8.47 -9.48
CA GLY A 148 -6.03 8.20 -9.19
C GLY A 148 -6.30 7.85 -7.73
N VAL A 149 -7.53 8.08 -7.28
CA VAL A 149 -7.97 7.96 -5.87
C VAL A 149 -7.52 6.66 -5.20
N TRP A 150 -7.66 5.51 -5.88
CA TRP A 150 -7.28 4.20 -5.34
C TRP A 150 -5.77 4.09 -5.12
N TYR A 151 -5.00 4.66 -6.03
CA TYR A 151 -3.53 4.58 -6.06
C TYR A 151 -2.91 5.49 -5.02
N GLN A 152 -3.48 6.70 -4.82
CA GLN A 152 -3.08 7.57 -3.73
C GLN A 152 -3.33 6.90 -2.36
N ALA A 153 -4.51 6.31 -2.16
CA ALA A 153 -4.84 5.59 -0.93
C ALA A 153 -3.85 4.45 -0.65
N GLN A 154 -3.48 3.66 -1.67
CA GLN A 154 -2.59 2.50 -1.50
C GLN A 154 -1.14 2.90 -1.27
N THR A 155 -0.61 3.84 -2.05
CA THR A 155 0.79 4.28 -1.94
C THR A 155 1.06 5.04 -0.65
N LEU A 156 0.13 5.91 -0.23
CA LEU A 156 0.21 6.62 1.05
C LEU A 156 0.05 5.65 2.23
N ASN A 157 -0.90 4.71 2.16
CA ASN A 157 -1.05 3.66 3.16
C ASN A 157 0.26 2.89 3.35
N PHE A 158 0.87 2.44 2.25
CA PHE A 158 2.13 1.71 2.30
C PHE A 158 3.24 2.52 2.98
N LEU A 159 3.42 3.79 2.59
CA LEU A 159 4.39 4.71 3.21
C LEU A 159 4.15 4.86 4.71
N LEU A 160 2.91 5.14 5.11
CA LEU A 160 2.54 5.35 6.52
C LEU A 160 2.75 4.07 7.34
N LEU A 161 2.40 2.91 6.78
CA LEU A 161 2.52 1.64 7.48
C LEU A 161 3.99 1.22 7.66
N VAL A 162 4.84 1.35 6.63
CA VAL A 162 6.28 1.09 6.79
C VAL A 162 6.96 2.12 7.70
N SER A 163 6.43 3.36 7.76
CA SER A 163 6.89 4.39 8.70
C SER A 163 6.50 4.05 10.14
N ALA A 164 5.27 3.56 10.37
CA ALA A 164 4.83 3.06 11.67
C ALA A 164 5.70 1.89 12.15
N PHE A 165 5.95 0.93 11.28
CA PHE A 165 6.83 -0.21 11.52
C PHE A 165 8.27 0.24 11.88
N ALA A 166 8.86 1.11 11.07
CA ALA A 166 10.21 1.62 11.30
C ALA A 166 10.33 2.44 12.60
N ALA A 167 9.31 3.25 12.92
CA ALA A 167 9.23 4.01 14.16
C ALA A 167 9.15 3.09 15.39
N MET A 168 8.32 2.02 15.34
CA MET A 168 8.22 1.03 16.42
C MET A 168 9.54 0.31 16.61
N ALA A 169 10.19 -0.11 15.53
CA ALA A 169 11.51 -0.76 15.59
C ALA A 169 12.59 0.13 16.22
N ARG A 170 12.45 1.46 16.13
CA ARG A 170 13.33 2.48 16.73
C ARG A 170 12.90 2.94 18.11
N LYS A 171 11.95 2.27 18.74
CA LYS A 171 11.42 2.59 20.07
C LYS A 171 10.77 3.99 20.13
N ARG A 172 10.07 4.37 19.08
CA ARG A 172 9.29 5.60 18.97
C ARG A 172 7.79 5.28 18.88
N PRO A 173 7.15 4.76 19.95
CA PRO A 173 5.79 4.26 19.89
C PRO A 173 4.77 5.37 19.55
N THR A 174 4.97 6.61 20.01
CA THR A 174 4.08 7.72 19.68
C THR A 174 3.99 7.97 18.16
N LEU A 175 5.15 8.08 17.49
CA LEU A 175 5.18 8.23 16.03
C LEU A 175 4.63 6.98 15.32
N SER A 176 4.90 5.79 15.87
CA SER A 176 4.37 4.56 15.30
C SER A 176 2.85 4.51 15.34
N CYS A 177 2.23 4.83 16.48
CA CYS A 177 0.78 4.87 16.62
C CYS A 177 0.14 5.94 15.74
N LEU A 178 0.77 7.12 15.62
CA LEU A 178 0.28 8.19 14.75
C LEU A 178 0.29 7.75 13.28
N PHE A 179 1.43 7.27 12.76
CA PHE A 179 1.51 6.79 11.39
C PHE A 179 0.58 5.62 11.11
N TYR A 180 0.43 4.70 12.08
CA TYR A 180 -0.50 3.59 11.97
C TYR A 180 -1.97 4.05 11.91
N ALA A 181 -2.38 4.96 12.77
CA ALA A 181 -3.74 5.50 12.74
C ALA A 181 -4.03 6.23 11.42
N LEU A 182 -3.06 7.00 10.89
CA LEU A 182 -3.18 7.63 9.58
C LEU A 182 -3.23 6.59 8.44
N ALA A 183 -2.46 5.49 8.54
CA ALA A 183 -2.51 4.41 7.56
C ALA A 183 -3.91 3.74 7.52
N VAL A 184 -4.53 3.49 8.68
CA VAL A 184 -5.92 2.99 8.76
C VAL A 184 -6.90 3.94 8.06
N GLY A 185 -6.68 5.25 8.15
CA GLY A 185 -7.48 6.27 7.44
C GLY A 185 -7.16 6.41 5.95
N CYS A 186 -6.27 5.59 5.38
CA CYS A 186 -6.13 5.37 3.95
C CYS A 186 -6.80 4.06 3.52
N ARG A 187 -6.60 2.98 4.31
CA ARG A 187 -7.06 1.61 4.03
C ARG A 187 -7.46 0.93 5.34
N PRO A 188 -8.76 0.74 5.63
CA PRO A 188 -9.22 0.26 6.94
C PRO A 188 -8.67 -1.10 7.37
N PHE A 189 -8.45 -2.05 6.44
CA PHE A 189 -7.88 -3.36 6.78
C PHE A 189 -6.47 -3.31 7.33
N THR A 190 -5.77 -2.19 7.18
CA THR A 190 -4.48 -1.92 7.86
C THR A 190 -4.57 -2.11 9.38
N VAL A 191 -5.77 -2.04 9.97
CA VAL A 191 -6.01 -2.31 11.40
C VAL A 191 -5.45 -3.68 11.82
N LEU A 192 -5.44 -4.66 10.92
CA LEU A 192 -4.91 -6.01 11.16
C LEU A 192 -3.38 -6.05 11.37
N PHE A 193 -2.66 -4.98 11.03
CA PHE A 193 -1.22 -4.87 11.32
C PHE A 193 -0.93 -4.41 12.76
N GLY A 194 -1.92 -3.90 13.50
CA GLY A 194 -1.77 -3.42 14.87
C GLY A 194 -1.16 -4.43 15.83
N PRO A 195 -1.61 -5.71 15.85
CA PRO A 195 -1.00 -6.76 16.68
C PRO A 195 0.49 -6.98 16.40
N VAL A 196 0.96 -6.79 15.14
CA VAL A 196 2.40 -6.86 14.81
C VAL A 196 3.17 -5.73 15.51
N LEU A 197 2.67 -4.50 15.46
CA LEU A 197 3.28 -3.35 16.13
C LEU A 197 3.30 -3.54 17.64
N LEU A 198 2.19 -4.01 18.22
CA LEU A 198 2.10 -4.32 19.65
C LEU A 198 3.12 -5.39 20.06
N MET A 199 3.21 -6.48 19.30
CA MET A 199 4.20 -7.53 19.54
C MET A 199 5.63 -6.98 19.47
N MET A 200 5.95 -6.12 18.49
CA MET A 200 7.25 -5.47 18.39
C MET A 200 7.54 -4.60 19.61
N TYR A 201 6.54 -3.85 20.12
CA TYR A 201 6.65 -3.07 21.34
C TYR A 201 6.92 -3.95 22.57
N LEU A 202 6.13 -5.02 22.73
CA LEU A 202 6.24 -5.93 23.87
C LEU A 202 7.58 -6.68 23.93
N LYS A 203 8.26 -6.86 22.80
CA LYS A 203 9.59 -7.50 22.72
C LYS A 203 10.77 -6.55 22.99
N GLN A 204 10.52 -5.26 23.20
CA GLN A 204 11.57 -4.31 23.54
C GLN A 204 12.01 -4.49 25.00
N LYS A 205 13.33 -4.61 25.25
CA LYS A 205 13.90 -4.73 26.62
C LYS A 205 13.61 -3.50 27.50
N LYS A 206 13.71 -2.30 26.90
CA LYS A 206 13.33 -1.02 27.52
C LYS A 206 12.18 -0.45 26.71
N ARG A 207 10.98 -0.37 27.31
CA ARG A 207 9.76 0.10 26.65
C ARG A 207 9.55 1.56 26.95
N PRO A 208 9.57 2.46 25.95
CA PRO A 208 9.12 3.84 26.12
C PRO A 208 7.64 3.87 26.47
N ARG A 209 7.17 4.97 27.01
CA ARG A 209 5.74 5.16 27.34
C ARG A 209 4.90 5.01 26.07
N LEU A 210 3.90 4.12 26.11
CA LEU A 210 2.99 3.85 24.98
C LEU A 210 1.78 4.80 24.97
N TRP A 211 1.33 5.25 26.15
CA TRP A 211 0.10 6.00 26.30
C TRP A 211 0.01 7.29 25.44
N PRO A 212 1.12 8.08 25.20
CA PRO A 212 1.01 9.25 24.33
C PRO A 212 0.71 8.86 22.87
N GLY A 213 1.23 7.69 22.45
CA GLY A 213 0.93 7.13 21.13
C GLY A 213 -0.51 6.66 21.02
N LEU A 214 -1.01 5.98 22.05
CA LEU A 214 -2.43 5.56 22.09
C LEU A 214 -3.36 6.77 22.08
N ALA A 215 -3.06 7.81 22.86
CA ALA A 215 -3.83 9.05 22.88
C ALA A 215 -3.84 9.72 21.48
N ALA A 216 -2.68 9.84 20.82
CA ALA A 216 -2.60 10.39 19.47
C ALA A 216 -3.40 9.54 18.46
N GLY A 217 -3.30 8.20 18.50
CA GLY A 217 -4.07 7.31 17.66
C GLY A 217 -5.58 7.42 17.89
N LEU A 218 -6.00 7.51 19.16
CA LEU A 218 -7.42 7.70 19.51
C LEU A 218 -7.96 9.06 19.05
N CYS A 219 -7.16 10.13 19.14
CA CYS A 219 -7.55 11.43 18.58
C CYS A 219 -7.79 11.34 17.06
N VAL A 220 -6.92 10.66 16.32
CA VAL A 220 -7.10 10.44 14.88
C VAL A 220 -8.36 9.60 14.61
N ALA A 221 -8.58 8.53 15.37
CA ALA A 221 -9.78 7.70 15.24
C ALA A 221 -11.08 8.50 15.57
N ALA A 222 -11.04 9.38 16.57
CA ALA A 222 -12.15 10.26 16.90
C ALA A 222 -12.45 11.26 15.76
N CYS A 223 -11.41 11.79 15.08
CA CYS A 223 -11.60 12.63 13.89
C CYS A 223 -12.30 11.84 12.76
N TYR A 224 -11.96 10.58 12.53
CA TYR A 224 -12.65 9.75 11.53
C TYR A 224 -14.11 9.51 11.93
N ALA A 225 -14.34 9.16 13.20
CA ALA A 225 -15.70 8.95 13.72
C ALA A 225 -16.58 10.20 13.55
N ALA A 226 -16.05 11.37 13.91
CA ALA A 226 -16.74 12.65 13.73
C ALA A 226 -17.01 12.95 12.25
N TYR A 227 -16.03 12.73 11.37
CA TYR A 227 -16.17 12.95 9.93
C TYR A 227 -17.19 11.98 9.29
N ASN A 228 -17.15 10.71 9.68
CA ASN A 228 -18.11 9.71 9.21
C ASN A 228 -19.54 10.03 9.69
N TYR A 229 -19.68 10.43 10.95
CA TYR A 229 -20.96 10.83 11.51
C TYR A 229 -21.54 12.06 10.81
N ALA A 230 -20.71 13.06 10.50
CA ALA A 230 -21.12 14.27 9.78
C ALA A 230 -21.62 13.98 8.35
N ARG A 231 -21.14 12.90 7.71
CA ARG A 231 -21.54 12.52 6.35
C ARG A 231 -22.74 11.57 6.32
N PHE A 232 -22.74 10.59 7.22
CA PHE A 232 -23.60 9.40 7.11
C PHE A 232 -24.39 9.09 8.40
N GLY A 233 -24.31 9.93 9.44
CA GLY A 233 -24.95 9.65 10.74
C GLY A 233 -24.41 8.41 11.47
N ASN A 234 -23.33 7.79 10.98
CA ASN A 234 -22.75 6.56 11.51
C ASN A 234 -21.23 6.68 11.60
N ILE A 235 -20.69 6.52 12.81
CA ILE A 235 -19.25 6.67 13.08
C ILE A 235 -18.35 5.63 12.39
N PHE A 236 -18.90 4.49 11.98
CA PHE A 236 -18.17 3.40 11.32
C PHE A 236 -18.32 3.38 9.81
N GLU A 237 -19.16 4.26 9.22
CA GLU A 237 -19.45 4.26 7.80
C GLU A 237 -18.49 5.18 7.03
N PHE A 238 -17.65 4.60 6.18
CA PHE A 238 -16.75 5.36 5.32
C PHE A 238 -17.35 5.74 3.95
N GLY A 239 -18.54 5.23 3.63
CA GLY A 239 -19.26 5.54 2.42
C GLY A 239 -19.23 4.44 1.35
N HIS A 240 -18.38 3.42 1.49
CA HIS A 240 -18.28 2.35 0.50
C HIS A 240 -19.59 1.57 0.35
N ASN A 241 -20.34 1.36 1.44
CA ASN A 241 -21.63 0.68 1.40
C ASN A 241 -22.69 1.43 0.57
N TYR A 242 -22.51 2.73 0.35
CA TYR A 242 -23.40 3.56 -0.46
C TYR A 242 -22.97 3.70 -1.92
N LEU A 243 -21.94 2.98 -2.34
CA LEU A 243 -21.59 2.90 -3.76
C LEU A 243 -22.67 2.13 -4.53
N PRO A 244 -23.13 2.64 -5.70
CA PRO A 244 -24.16 1.98 -6.49
C PRO A 244 -23.82 0.52 -6.87
N GLU A 245 -22.54 0.19 -7.00
CA GLU A 245 -22.09 -1.18 -7.30
C GLU A 245 -22.31 -2.18 -6.16
N PHE A 246 -22.41 -1.71 -4.91
CA PHE A 246 -22.66 -2.56 -3.74
C PHE A 246 -24.11 -2.50 -3.28
N THR A 247 -24.81 -1.38 -3.44
CA THR A 247 -26.24 -1.26 -3.09
C THR A 247 -27.15 -2.08 -3.99
N ARG A 248 -26.71 -2.35 -5.24
CA ARG A 248 -27.48 -3.13 -6.23
C ARG A 248 -27.28 -4.63 -6.11
N VAL A 249 -26.46 -5.11 -5.18
CA VAL A 249 -26.11 -6.53 -5.04
C VAL A 249 -26.49 -7.02 -3.64
N GLU A 250 -27.28 -8.08 -3.55
CA GLU A 250 -27.74 -8.67 -2.28
C GLU A 250 -26.60 -9.04 -1.33
N THR A 251 -25.44 -9.48 -1.87
CA THR A 251 -24.28 -9.91 -1.11
C THR A 251 -23.43 -8.73 -0.61
N GLY A 252 -23.69 -7.50 -1.06
CA GLY A 252 -22.96 -6.30 -0.65
C GLY A 252 -21.48 -6.30 -1.03
N GLN A 253 -20.69 -5.48 -0.30
CA GLN A 253 -19.26 -5.31 -0.56
C GLN A 253 -18.43 -6.54 -0.15
N PHE A 254 -18.75 -7.18 0.97
CA PHE A 254 -18.01 -8.30 1.56
C PHE A 254 -18.89 -9.53 1.73
N SER A 255 -18.49 -10.67 1.17
CA SER A 255 -19.21 -11.93 1.29
C SER A 255 -18.29 -13.14 1.12
N LEU A 256 -18.61 -14.24 1.81
CA LEU A 256 -17.97 -15.55 1.59
C LEU A 256 -18.19 -16.06 0.17
N ALA A 257 -19.27 -15.65 -0.52
CA ALA A 257 -19.55 -16.03 -1.90
C ALA A 257 -18.45 -15.60 -2.88
N TYR A 258 -17.70 -14.54 -2.57
CA TYR A 258 -16.62 -14.05 -3.44
C TYR A 258 -15.31 -14.83 -3.28
N VAL A 259 -15.11 -15.53 -2.13
CA VAL A 259 -13.81 -16.14 -1.78
C VAL A 259 -13.34 -17.14 -2.83
N ALA A 260 -14.21 -18.06 -3.28
CA ALA A 260 -13.81 -19.10 -4.24
C ALA A 260 -13.33 -18.49 -5.58
N GLY A 261 -14.06 -17.49 -6.10
CA GLY A 261 -13.69 -16.79 -7.33
C GLY A 261 -12.38 -15.99 -7.14
N ASN A 262 -12.26 -15.27 -6.05
CA ASN A 262 -11.05 -14.48 -5.74
C ASN A 262 -9.82 -15.39 -5.52
N VAL A 263 -9.95 -16.52 -4.82
CA VAL A 263 -8.88 -17.52 -4.70
C VAL A 263 -8.45 -18.02 -6.08
N LYS A 264 -9.39 -18.41 -6.95
CA LYS A 264 -9.08 -18.87 -8.29
C LYS A 264 -8.29 -17.82 -9.08
N THR A 265 -8.71 -16.57 -9.04
CA THR A 265 -8.07 -15.48 -9.80
C THR A 265 -6.75 -15.04 -9.17
N PHE A 266 -6.76 -14.68 -7.89
CA PHE A 266 -5.63 -13.97 -7.27
C PHE A 266 -4.56 -14.89 -6.65
N LEU A 267 -4.83 -16.18 -6.49
CA LEU A 267 -3.78 -17.15 -6.16
C LEU A 267 -3.31 -17.95 -7.39
N PHE A 268 -4.22 -18.29 -8.30
CA PHE A 268 -3.94 -19.25 -9.39
C PHE A 268 -4.15 -18.69 -10.80
N GLY A 269 -4.70 -17.48 -10.95
CA GLY A 269 -4.91 -16.86 -12.25
C GLY A 269 -3.62 -16.63 -13.02
N LEU A 270 -3.69 -16.74 -14.36
CA LEU A 270 -2.58 -16.44 -15.26
C LEU A 270 -2.65 -14.99 -15.74
N PRO A 271 -1.51 -14.35 -16.05
CA PRO A 271 -1.50 -12.96 -16.53
C PRO A 271 -2.10 -12.81 -17.93
N PHE A 272 -2.11 -13.88 -18.72
CA PHE A 272 -2.64 -13.88 -20.08
C PHE A 272 -3.67 -14.99 -20.28
N SER A 273 -4.65 -14.72 -21.12
CA SER A 273 -5.63 -15.70 -21.63
C SER A 273 -5.75 -15.57 -23.15
N VAL A 274 -6.19 -16.65 -23.80
CA VAL A 274 -6.48 -16.62 -25.23
C VAL A 274 -7.93 -16.19 -25.42
N GLN A 275 -8.15 -15.08 -26.11
CA GLN A 275 -9.46 -14.56 -26.48
C GLN A 275 -9.50 -14.35 -28.01
N ASN A 276 -10.46 -14.95 -28.68
CA ASN A 276 -10.59 -14.87 -30.14
C ASN A 276 -9.30 -15.23 -30.90
N GLY A 277 -8.53 -16.21 -30.39
CA GLY A 277 -7.29 -16.67 -31.02
C GLY A 277 -6.05 -15.80 -30.70
N ALA A 278 -6.19 -14.70 -29.98
CA ALA A 278 -5.08 -13.81 -29.57
C ALA A 278 -4.79 -13.89 -28.07
N TRP A 279 -3.53 -13.74 -27.71
CA TRP A 279 -3.11 -13.59 -26.32
C TRP A 279 -3.46 -12.20 -25.80
N THR A 280 -4.29 -12.14 -24.77
CA THR A 280 -4.71 -10.89 -24.13
C THR A 280 -4.33 -10.87 -22.65
N LEU A 281 -3.91 -9.69 -22.17
CA LEU A 281 -3.63 -9.47 -20.74
C LEU A 281 -4.94 -9.51 -19.94
N ASN A 282 -4.92 -10.22 -18.81
CA ASN A 282 -6.03 -10.22 -17.86
C ASN A 282 -5.99 -8.92 -17.02
N LYS A 283 -6.67 -7.87 -17.51
CA LYS A 283 -6.66 -6.51 -16.93
C LYS A 283 -7.48 -6.38 -15.62
N PHE A 284 -8.13 -7.46 -15.15
CA PHE A 284 -8.85 -7.50 -13.86
C PHE A 284 -8.17 -8.37 -12.81
N GLY A 285 -6.88 -8.60 -13.01
CA GLY A 285 -6.02 -9.26 -12.06
C GLY A 285 -5.73 -10.72 -12.33
N PHE A 286 -4.71 -11.20 -11.66
CA PHE A 286 -4.17 -12.56 -11.73
C PHE A 286 -3.31 -12.85 -10.49
N SER A 287 -2.61 -13.99 -10.45
CA SER A 287 -1.88 -14.48 -9.29
C SER A 287 -0.94 -13.45 -8.65
N MET A 288 -1.18 -13.15 -7.37
CA MET A 288 -0.33 -12.32 -6.55
C MET A 288 1.10 -12.87 -6.38
N PHE A 289 1.29 -14.17 -6.57
CA PHE A 289 2.60 -14.81 -6.44
C PHE A 289 3.55 -14.40 -7.57
N LEU A 290 3.01 -13.99 -8.72
CA LEU A 290 3.80 -13.53 -9.86
C LEU A 290 4.21 -12.06 -9.72
N CYS A 291 3.36 -11.23 -9.12
CA CYS A 291 3.58 -9.78 -9.05
C CYS A 291 4.07 -9.28 -7.67
N ASN A 292 3.75 -9.98 -6.56
CA ASN A 292 4.09 -9.57 -5.20
C ASN A 292 4.89 -10.67 -4.45
N PRO A 293 6.15 -10.96 -4.84
CA PRO A 293 6.92 -12.11 -4.33
C PRO A 293 7.18 -12.04 -2.83
N ALA A 294 7.24 -10.85 -2.23
CA ALA A 294 7.44 -10.69 -0.79
C ALA A 294 6.38 -11.44 0.04
N THR A 295 5.17 -11.63 -0.49
CA THR A 295 4.07 -12.30 0.20
C THR A 295 4.34 -13.79 0.43
N TRP A 296 4.74 -14.53 -0.61
CA TRP A 296 5.05 -15.95 -0.47
C TRP A 296 6.46 -16.20 0.06
N MET A 297 7.41 -15.30 -0.16
CA MET A 297 8.74 -15.38 0.44
C MET A 297 8.67 -15.30 1.97
N ALA A 298 7.70 -14.61 2.55
CA ALA A 298 7.48 -14.62 4.00
C ALA A 298 7.20 -16.03 4.51
N ALA A 299 6.42 -16.84 3.77
CA ALA A 299 6.20 -18.25 4.08
C ALA A 299 7.50 -19.08 3.94
N ALA A 300 8.26 -18.87 2.87
CA ALA A 300 9.53 -19.55 2.65
C ALA A 300 10.53 -19.25 3.77
N TRP A 301 10.60 -18.01 4.24
CA TRP A 301 11.47 -17.64 5.38
C TRP A 301 11.01 -18.28 6.70
N LEU A 302 9.71 -18.40 6.92
CA LEU A 302 9.15 -19.10 8.08
C LEU A 302 9.48 -20.61 8.02
N ALA A 303 9.26 -21.23 6.87
CA ALA A 303 9.57 -22.66 6.66
C ALA A 303 11.07 -22.94 6.84
N GLU A 304 11.93 -22.10 6.30
CA GLU A 304 13.38 -22.22 6.50
C GLU A 304 13.75 -22.10 7.98
N ALA A 305 13.17 -21.14 8.70
CA ALA A 305 13.42 -20.98 10.13
C ALA A 305 12.99 -22.23 10.92
N ALA A 306 11.87 -22.85 10.53
CA ALA A 306 11.38 -24.09 11.14
C ALA A 306 12.35 -25.26 10.88
N VAL A 307 12.77 -25.49 9.63
CA VAL A 307 13.72 -26.55 9.25
C VAL A 307 15.04 -26.39 10.00
N ARG A 308 15.52 -25.14 10.15
CA ARG A 308 16.76 -24.84 10.90
C ARG A 308 16.58 -24.83 12.41
N ARG A 309 15.40 -25.17 12.94
CA ARG A 309 15.04 -25.09 14.37
C ARG A 309 15.29 -23.69 14.98
N GLN A 310 15.13 -22.64 14.19
CA GLN A 310 15.32 -21.23 14.57
C GLN A 310 14.02 -20.43 14.49
N SER A 311 12.89 -21.12 14.31
CA SER A 311 11.57 -20.48 14.25
C SER A 311 11.25 -19.81 15.59
N ARG A 312 10.61 -18.65 15.48
CA ARG A 312 10.17 -17.86 16.64
C ARG A 312 8.64 -17.72 16.60
N PRO A 313 7.96 -17.74 17.74
CA PRO A 313 6.51 -17.54 17.78
C PRO A 313 6.05 -16.25 17.08
N GLN A 314 6.92 -15.21 17.08
CA GLN A 314 6.67 -13.95 16.40
C GLN A 314 6.54 -14.10 14.88
N GLN A 315 7.35 -14.95 14.27
CA GLN A 315 7.31 -15.21 12.83
C GLN A 315 6.00 -15.92 12.45
N LEU A 316 5.58 -16.90 13.27
CA LEU A 316 4.31 -17.58 13.07
C LEU A 316 3.12 -16.60 13.23
N LEU A 317 3.14 -15.75 14.25
CA LEU A 317 2.08 -14.75 14.46
C LEU A 317 2.01 -13.75 13.28
N VAL A 318 3.15 -13.24 12.79
CA VAL A 318 3.20 -12.37 11.60
C VAL A 318 2.58 -13.07 10.39
N TRP A 319 2.91 -14.34 10.19
CA TRP A 319 2.38 -15.14 9.09
C TRP A 319 0.85 -15.33 9.19
N LEU A 320 0.36 -15.70 10.39
CA LEU A 320 -1.08 -15.89 10.62
C LEU A 320 -1.88 -14.58 10.44
N LEU A 321 -1.34 -13.46 10.91
CA LEU A 321 -1.97 -12.14 10.71
C LEU A 321 -1.96 -11.73 9.23
N MET A 322 -0.91 -12.06 8.49
CA MET A 322 -0.87 -11.83 7.05
C MET A 322 -1.92 -12.68 6.31
N LEU A 323 -2.09 -13.95 6.70
CA LEU A 323 -3.14 -14.81 6.14
C LEU A 323 -4.55 -14.33 6.50
N LEU A 324 -4.76 -13.85 7.73
CA LEU A 324 -6.03 -13.24 8.13
C LEU A 324 -6.33 -11.99 7.30
N HIS A 325 -5.33 -11.14 7.07
CA HIS A 325 -5.49 -9.96 6.21
C HIS A 325 -5.83 -10.36 4.78
N LEU A 326 -5.08 -11.32 4.21
CA LEU A 326 -5.39 -11.87 2.87
C LEU A 326 -6.82 -12.40 2.81
N PHE A 327 -7.26 -13.17 3.83
CA PHE A 327 -8.63 -13.67 3.88
C PHE A 327 -9.66 -12.53 3.86
N CYS A 328 -9.45 -11.47 4.65
CA CYS A 328 -10.34 -10.30 4.63
C CYS A 328 -10.38 -9.63 3.24
N LEU A 329 -9.24 -9.56 2.55
CA LEU A 329 -9.20 -9.05 1.18
C LEU A 329 -9.97 -9.94 0.20
N LEU A 330 -9.91 -11.26 0.37
CA LEU A 330 -10.62 -12.23 -0.48
C LEU A 330 -12.15 -12.18 -0.31
N LEU A 331 -12.65 -11.61 0.78
CA LEU A 331 -14.09 -11.38 0.97
C LEU A 331 -14.63 -10.23 0.10
N HIS A 332 -13.77 -9.36 -0.45
CA HIS A 332 -14.19 -8.18 -1.20
C HIS A 332 -14.67 -8.54 -2.61
N LYS A 333 -15.77 -7.95 -3.05
CA LYS A 333 -16.41 -8.22 -4.35
C LYS A 333 -15.47 -8.05 -5.55
N SER A 334 -14.80 -6.90 -5.67
CA SER A 334 -14.00 -6.55 -6.85
C SER A 334 -12.52 -6.88 -6.72
N PHE A 335 -12.01 -7.10 -5.50
CA PHE A 335 -10.58 -7.28 -5.20
C PHE A 335 -9.65 -6.28 -5.92
N GLY A 336 -10.15 -5.10 -6.26
CA GLY A 336 -9.37 -4.03 -6.86
C GLY A 336 -9.74 -3.60 -8.28
N GLY A 337 -10.64 -4.32 -8.95
CA GLY A 337 -11.13 -3.94 -10.28
C GLY A 337 -10.04 -3.98 -11.35
N PHE A 338 -9.95 -2.93 -12.19
CA PHE A 338 -8.94 -2.81 -13.24
C PHE A 338 -7.54 -2.68 -12.63
N GLN A 339 -6.66 -3.65 -12.94
CA GLN A 339 -5.33 -3.75 -12.33
C GLN A 339 -4.41 -4.70 -13.10
N PHE A 340 -3.10 -4.49 -12.96
CA PHE A 340 -2.09 -5.52 -13.21
C PHE A 340 -1.87 -6.31 -11.94
N GLY A 341 -1.88 -7.64 -12.00
CA GLY A 341 -1.62 -8.49 -10.83
C GLY A 341 -2.74 -8.49 -9.79
N ALA A 342 -2.39 -8.20 -8.54
CA ALA A 342 -3.27 -8.25 -7.38
C ALA A 342 -2.97 -7.09 -6.43
N ARG A 343 -3.26 -5.84 -6.85
CA ARG A 343 -2.82 -4.62 -6.17
C ARG A 343 -3.20 -4.54 -4.69
N TYR A 344 -4.32 -5.15 -4.26
CA TYR A 344 -4.68 -5.15 -2.84
C TYR A 344 -3.67 -5.90 -1.98
N THR A 345 -2.93 -6.86 -2.54
CA THR A 345 -1.90 -7.60 -1.79
C THR A 345 -0.64 -6.79 -1.51
N LEU A 346 -0.51 -5.55 -2.01
CA LEU A 346 0.50 -4.59 -1.54
C LEU A 346 0.41 -4.34 -0.04
N GLU A 347 -0.80 -4.41 0.54
CA GLU A 347 -1.04 -4.27 1.98
C GLU A 347 -0.40 -5.41 2.80
N LEU A 348 -0.03 -6.52 2.15
CA LEU A 348 0.63 -7.66 2.80
C LEU A 348 2.17 -7.52 2.84
N ILE A 349 2.77 -6.68 2.01
CA ILE A 349 4.24 -6.53 1.95
C ILE A 349 4.85 -6.04 3.28
N PRO A 350 4.23 -5.14 4.06
CA PRO A 350 4.73 -4.76 5.39
C PRO A 350 4.87 -5.94 6.36
N TYR A 351 4.05 -7.00 6.22
CA TYR A 351 4.24 -8.24 7.01
C TYR A 351 5.53 -8.97 6.62
N ALA A 352 5.94 -8.95 5.34
CA ALA A 352 7.23 -9.49 4.92
C ALA A 352 8.40 -8.70 5.53
N ALA A 353 8.30 -7.37 5.61
CA ALA A 353 9.28 -6.54 6.33
C ALA A 353 9.33 -6.89 7.83
N ALA A 354 8.18 -7.13 8.47
CA ALA A 354 8.09 -7.59 9.86
C ALA A 354 8.65 -9.00 10.02
N MET A 355 8.42 -9.91 9.08
CA MET A 355 9.04 -11.24 9.06
C MET A 355 10.55 -11.13 9.06
N LEU A 356 11.13 -10.30 8.18
CA LEU A 356 12.57 -10.03 8.15
C LEU A 356 13.09 -9.38 9.43
N HIS A 357 12.25 -8.64 10.17
CA HIS A 357 12.62 -8.08 11.48
C HIS A 357 12.93 -9.19 12.49
N PHE A 358 12.18 -10.27 12.47
CA PHE A 358 12.35 -11.40 13.39
C PHE A 358 13.31 -12.47 12.86
N CYS A 359 13.67 -12.43 11.58
CA CYS A 359 14.71 -13.30 11.00
C CYS A 359 16.13 -12.86 11.37
N PRO A 360 17.15 -13.72 11.25
CA PRO A 360 18.55 -13.34 11.33
C PRO A 360 18.91 -12.21 10.36
N ARG A 361 19.86 -11.35 10.74
CA ARG A 361 20.33 -10.25 9.89
C ARG A 361 21.11 -10.81 8.70
N ARG A 362 20.66 -10.54 7.49
CA ARG A 362 21.34 -10.97 6.27
C ARG A 362 21.03 -10.08 5.07
N ALA A 363 21.91 -10.11 4.10
CA ALA A 363 21.63 -9.62 2.75
C ALA A 363 20.62 -10.54 2.04
N PRO A 364 19.95 -10.08 0.99
CA PRO A 364 19.25 -10.97 0.05
C PRO A 364 20.21 -12.03 -0.47
N ARG A 365 19.73 -13.26 -0.59
CA ARG A 365 20.49 -14.35 -1.23
C ARG A 365 20.40 -14.19 -2.74
N ALA A 366 21.29 -14.85 -3.47
CA ALA A 366 21.33 -14.78 -4.92
C ALA A 366 19.96 -15.13 -5.57
N TRP A 367 19.32 -16.22 -5.11
CA TRP A 367 18.03 -16.64 -5.64
C TRP A 367 16.90 -15.64 -5.30
N GLU A 368 16.91 -15.05 -4.08
CA GLU A 368 15.94 -14.00 -3.70
C GLU A 368 16.13 -12.76 -4.57
N ALA A 369 17.39 -12.34 -4.76
CA ALA A 369 17.71 -11.21 -5.63
C ALA A 369 17.29 -11.48 -7.09
N ALA A 370 17.51 -12.70 -7.60
CA ALA A 370 17.08 -13.10 -8.94
C ALA A 370 15.54 -13.00 -9.08
N VAL A 371 14.78 -13.60 -8.15
CA VAL A 371 13.32 -13.56 -8.18
C VAL A 371 12.82 -12.12 -8.12
N PHE A 372 13.27 -11.29 -7.17
CA PHE A 372 12.86 -9.89 -7.09
C PHE A 372 13.21 -9.08 -8.35
N SER A 373 14.38 -9.33 -8.94
CA SER A 373 14.79 -8.64 -10.17
C SER A 373 13.91 -9.04 -11.36
N LEU A 374 13.60 -10.33 -11.51
CA LEU A 374 12.69 -10.80 -12.55
C LEU A 374 11.29 -10.24 -12.37
N VAL A 375 10.77 -10.22 -11.13
CA VAL A 375 9.44 -9.68 -10.84
C VAL A 375 9.42 -8.16 -11.04
N LEU A 376 10.51 -7.45 -10.75
CA LEU A 376 10.60 -6.01 -11.04
C LEU A 376 10.44 -5.73 -12.54
N ILE A 377 11.15 -6.49 -13.39
CA ILE A 377 11.03 -6.39 -14.85
C ILE A 377 9.60 -6.77 -15.29
N PHE A 378 9.06 -7.88 -14.76
CA PHE A 378 7.70 -8.33 -15.05
C PHE A 378 6.64 -7.26 -14.73
N ASN A 379 6.73 -6.62 -13.56
CA ASN A 379 5.81 -5.54 -13.18
C ASN A 379 6.01 -4.28 -14.03
N ALA A 380 7.24 -3.95 -14.44
CA ALA A 380 7.49 -2.80 -15.31
C ALA A 380 6.89 -3.01 -16.70
N VAL A 381 7.10 -4.20 -17.30
CA VAL A 381 6.50 -4.58 -18.58
C VAL A 381 4.97 -4.66 -18.45
N GLY A 382 4.47 -5.25 -17.36
CA GLY A 382 3.05 -5.36 -17.09
C GLY A 382 2.35 -4.03 -16.89
N ALA A 383 3.00 -3.10 -16.23
CA ALA A 383 2.49 -1.74 -16.07
C ALA A 383 2.37 -1.00 -17.43
N TYR A 384 3.30 -1.24 -18.34
CA TYR A 384 3.18 -0.78 -19.73
C TYR A 384 1.99 -1.44 -20.43
N LEU A 385 1.92 -2.79 -20.44
CA LEU A 385 0.86 -3.54 -21.13
C LEU A 385 -0.56 -3.30 -20.58
N LEU A 386 -0.69 -2.93 -19.32
CA LEU A 386 -1.99 -2.58 -18.73
C LEU A 386 -2.55 -1.29 -19.31
N ASN A 387 -1.67 -0.33 -19.63
CA ASN A 387 -2.02 1.03 -20.03
C ASN A 387 -1.85 1.30 -21.54
N CYS A 388 -1.47 0.26 -22.33
CA CYS A 388 -1.49 0.28 -23.79
C CYS A 388 -2.92 0.06 -24.37
#